data_054b57925524ed723b570817981d9792
#
_entry.id   054b57925524ed723b570817981d9792
#
_cell.length_a   1.000
_cell.length_b   1.000
_cell.length_c   1.000
_cell.angle_alpha   90.00
_cell.angle_beta   90.00
_cell.angle_gamma   90.00
#
_symmetry.space_group_name_H-M   'P 1'
#
loop_
_entity.id
_entity.type
_entity.pdbx_description
1 polymer ?
#
loop_
_entity_poly.entity_id
_entity_poly.type
_entity_poly.pdbx_seq_one_letter_code
_entity_poly.pdbx_strand_id
1 'polypeptide(L)'
;MKVISTKKAPAAIGPYSQAIQVGNLVYTSGQIPIDPSTGAFVEGGIKEQTRQSLTNVKAILEEAGLGMSNVVKTTVFMADMGDFADMNAVYAEFFTEPYPARSAVAVKTLPKGALVEIEVVAEIK
;
A
#
# COMPACT_ATOMS: atom_id res chain seq x y z
N MET A 1 2.25 6.81 -20.61
CA MET A 1 2.43 6.43 -19.21
C MET A 1 3.59 5.47 -19.06
N LYS A 2 4.19 5.42 -17.89
CA LYS A 2 5.31 4.53 -17.60
C LYS A 2 4.89 3.48 -16.58
N VAL A 3 5.17 2.21 -16.88
CA VAL A 3 4.90 1.11 -15.95
C VAL A 3 6.05 1.00 -14.94
N ILE A 4 5.69 0.84 -13.67
CA ILE A 4 6.63 0.64 -12.57
C ILE A 4 6.45 -0.79 -12.05
N SER A 5 7.55 -1.53 -11.96
CA SER A 5 7.52 -2.93 -11.54
C SER A 5 8.78 -3.24 -10.73
N THR A 6 8.62 -3.94 -9.62
CA THR A 6 9.72 -4.35 -8.75
C THR A 6 9.49 -5.75 -8.19
N LYS A 7 10.59 -6.48 -7.98
CA LYS A 7 10.52 -7.79 -7.31
C LYS A 7 10.45 -7.67 -5.79
N LYS A 8 10.59 -6.45 -5.26
CA LYS A 8 10.54 -6.18 -3.81
C LYS A 8 9.12 -5.95 -3.31
N ALA A 9 8.14 -6.09 -4.18
CA ALA A 9 6.72 -6.09 -3.84
C ALA A 9 6.06 -7.28 -4.56
N PRO A 10 4.86 -7.70 -4.13
CA PRO A 10 4.18 -8.82 -4.79
C PRO A 10 3.99 -8.59 -6.28
N ALA A 11 4.29 -9.60 -7.09
CA ALA A 11 4.14 -9.50 -8.54
C ALA A 11 2.68 -9.27 -8.92
N ALA A 12 2.47 -8.47 -9.97
CA ALA A 12 1.14 -8.28 -10.54
C ALA A 12 0.74 -9.56 -11.29
N ILE A 13 -0.20 -10.30 -10.70
CA ILE A 13 -0.74 -11.52 -11.30
C ILE A 13 -2.10 -11.16 -11.88
N GLY A 14 -2.17 -10.97 -13.20
CA GLY A 14 -3.39 -10.59 -13.88
C GLY A 14 -3.19 -9.33 -14.72
N PRO A 15 -4.27 -8.78 -15.27
CA PRO A 15 -4.20 -7.67 -16.22
C PRO A 15 -4.10 -6.30 -15.50
N TYR A 16 -3.01 -6.11 -14.72
CA TYR A 16 -2.76 -4.83 -14.05
C TYR A 16 -1.26 -4.63 -13.81
N SER A 17 -0.85 -3.41 -13.53
CA SER A 17 0.52 -3.05 -13.17
C SER A 17 0.62 -2.79 -11.67
N GLN A 18 1.78 -3.03 -11.07
CA GLN A 18 2.00 -2.66 -9.66
C GLN A 18 1.81 -1.15 -9.47
N ALA A 19 2.31 -0.35 -10.40
CA ALA A 19 2.09 1.09 -10.41
C ALA A 19 2.31 1.64 -11.82
N ILE A 20 1.78 2.84 -12.05
CA ILE A 20 2.00 3.59 -13.29
C ILE A 20 2.36 5.02 -12.94
N GLN A 21 3.15 5.64 -13.83
CA GLN A 21 3.48 7.07 -13.76
C GLN A 21 2.80 7.80 -14.92
N VAL A 22 2.09 8.87 -14.59
CA VAL A 22 1.45 9.76 -15.57
C VAL A 22 1.85 11.18 -15.20
N GLY A 23 2.62 11.85 -16.07
CA GLY A 23 3.14 13.18 -15.75
C GLY A 23 4.00 13.12 -14.49
N ASN A 24 3.67 13.94 -13.50
CA ASN A 24 4.37 13.97 -12.23
C ASN A 24 3.67 13.18 -11.12
N LEU A 25 2.73 12.30 -11.48
CA LEU A 25 2.00 11.48 -10.50
C LEU A 25 2.29 10.00 -10.70
N VAL A 26 2.36 9.28 -9.59
CA VAL A 26 2.50 7.82 -9.57
C VAL A 26 1.28 7.26 -8.84
N TYR A 27 0.61 6.30 -9.46
CA TYR A 27 -0.55 5.59 -8.93
C TYR A 27 -0.16 4.16 -8.65
N THR A 28 -0.32 3.67 -7.42
CA THR A 28 -0.09 2.26 -7.13
C THR A 28 -1.39 1.49 -7.18
N SER A 29 -1.30 0.22 -7.54
CA SER A 29 -2.36 -0.73 -7.26
C SER A 29 -2.46 -0.98 -5.76
N GLY A 30 -3.59 -1.48 -5.30
CA GLY A 30 -3.78 -1.83 -3.90
C GLY A 30 -2.82 -2.93 -3.47
N GLN A 31 -2.17 -2.74 -2.32
CA GLN A 31 -1.23 -3.71 -1.78
C GLN A 31 -1.86 -4.44 -0.61
N ILE A 32 -2.06 -5.75 -0.79
CA ILE A 32 -2.44 -6.67 0.29
C ILE A 32 -1.15 -7.18 0.97
N PRO A 33 -1.25 -7.74 2.19
CA PRO A 33 -0.06 -8.00 3.01
C PRO A 33 0.71 -9.27 2.62
N ILE A 34 0.98 -9.45 1.35
CA ILE A 34 1.80 -10.56 0.85
C ILE A 34 3.28 -10.19 1.01
N ASP A 35 4.05 -11.09 1.62
CA ASP A 35 5.49 -10.99 1.65
C ASP A 35 6.04 -11.45 0.29
N PRO A 36 6.70 -10.58 -0.49
CA PRO A 36 7.16 -10.95 -1.83
C PRO A 36 8.22 -12.05 -1.83
N SER A 37 8.91 -12.27 -0.70
CA SER A 37 9.92 -13.32 -0.61
C SER A 37 9.31 -14.71 -0.45
N THR A 38 8.09 -14.82 0.04
CA THR A 38 7.40 -16.10 0.25
C THR A 38 6.20 -16.30 -0.67
N GLY A 39 5.61 -15.21 -1.15
CA GLY A 39 4.36 -15.25 -1.92
C GLY A 39 3.11 -15.47 -1.06
N ALA A 40 3.24 -15.46 0.26
CA ALA A 40 2.16 -15.70 1.21
C ALA A 40 1.94 -14.47 2.10
N PHE A 41 0.77 -14.40 2.74
CA PHE A 41 0.52 -13.37 3.75
C PHE A 41 1.53 -13.50 4.89
N VAL A 42 1.95 -12.36 5.43
CA VAL A 42 2.72 -12.34 6.67
C VAL A 42 1.87 -12.94 7.79
N GLU A 43 2.55 -13.57 8.75
CA GLU A 43 1.88 -14.05 9.95
C GLU A 43 1.53 -12.87 10.85
N GLY A 44 0.43 -13.02 11.61
CA GLY A 44 -0.02 -12.02 12.56
C GLY A 44 -1.36 -11.42 12.16
N GLY A 45 -1.74 -10.38 12.88
CA GLY A 45 -3.02 -9.71 12.71
C GLY A 45 -2.90 -8.40 11.96
N ILE A 46 -3.78 -7.45 12.32
CA ILE A 46 -3.90 -6.18 11.59
C ILE A 46 -2.59 -5.37 11.60
N LYS A 47 -1.85 -5.37 12.70
CA LYS A 47 -0.61 -4.58 12.77
C LYS A 47 0.44 -5.10 11.80
N GLU A 48 0.69 -6.41 11.80
CA GLU A 48 1.65 -7.06 10.90
C GLU A 48 1.21 -6.91 9.45
N GLN A 49 -0.08 -7.07 9.18
CA GLN A 49 -0.62 -6.93 7.82
C GLN A 49 -0.50 -5.50 7.32
N THR A 50 -0.81 -4.51 8.15
CA THR A 50 -0.65 -3.09 7.79
C THR A 50 0.80 -2.77 7.47
N ARG A 51 1.73 -3.25 8.30
CA ARG A 51 3.15 -3.01 8.07
C ARG A 51 3.62 -3.60 6.75
N GLN A 52 3.16 -4.80 6.42
CA GLN A 52 3.56 -5.44 5.16
C GLN A 52 2.95 -4.71 3.95
N SER A 53 1.68 -4.34 4.01
CA SER A 53 1.05 -3.57 2.92
C SER A 53 1.80 -2.27 2.64
N LEU A 54 2.14 -1.53 3.69
CA LEU A 54 2.88 -0.27 3.54
C LEU A 54 4.33 -0.48 3.11
N THR A 55 4.96 -1.57 3.55
CA THR A 55 6.30 -1.94 3.08
C THR A 55 6.28 -2.23 1.58
N ASN A 56 5.23 -2.90 1.09
CA ASN A 56 5.07 -3.16 -0.34
C ASN A 56 4.88 -1.86 -1.12
N VAL A 57 4.04 -0.95 -0.63
CA VAL A 57 3.87 0.39 -1.22
C VAL A 57 5.21 1.11 -1.30
N LYS A 58 5.96 1.11 -0.21
CA LYS A 58 7.27 1.77 -0.13
C LYS A 58 8.24 1.21 -1.17
N ALA A 59 8.28 -0.11 -1.32
CA ALA A 59 9.15 -0.76 -2.30
C ALA A 59 8.80 -0.32 -3.74
N ILE A 60 7.53 -0.22 -4.05
CA ILE A 60 7.06 0.24 -5.37
C ILE A 60 7.48 1.70 -5.60
N LEU A 61 7.29 2.56 -4.59
CA LEU A 61 7.69 3.96 -4.70
C LEU A 61 9.20 4.11 -4.87
N GLU A 62 9.99 3.32 -4.15
CA GLU A 62 11.45 3.34 -4.27
C GLU A 62 11.91 2.94 -5.68
N GLU A 63 11.21 2.01 -6.32
CA GLU A 63 11.51 1.66 -7.71
C GLU A 63 11.28 2.85 -8.64
N ALA A 64 10.35 3.74 -8.31
CA ALA A 64 10.09 4.98 -9.06
C ALA A 64 11.02 6.12 -8.65
N GLY A 65 11.96 5.89 -7.73
CA GLY A 65 12.85 6.93 -7.21
C GLY A 65 12.20 7.82 -6.17
N LEU A 66 11.12 7.36 -5.55
CA LEU A 66 10.32 8.13 -4.59
C LEU A 66 10.38 7.47 -3.20
N GLY A 67 9.81 8.16 -2.23
CA GLY A 67 9.64 7.65 -0.88
C GLY A 67 8.26 7.98 -0.33
N MET A 68 8.02 7.61 0.91
CA MET A 68 6.73 7.84 1.57
C MET A 68 6.41 9.33 1.70
N SER A 69 7.41 10.20 1.74
CA SER A 69 7.22 11.66 1.79
C SER A 69 6.65 12.23 0.49
N ASN A 70 6.66 11.46 -0.58
CA ASN A 70 6.07 11.86 -1.86
C ASN A 70 4.59 11.53 -1.95
N VAL A 71 4.04 10.76 -1.00
CA VAL A 71 2.64 10.33 -1.03
C VAL A 71 1.74 11.54 -0.72
N VAL A 72 0.75 11.76 -1.56
CA VAL A 72 -0.23 12.86 -1.40
C VAL A 72 -1.62 12.35 -1.03
N LYS A 73 -1.92 11.09 -1.34
CA LYS A 73 -3.22 10.49 -1.04
C LYS A 73 -3.06 9.01 -0.76
N THR A 74 -3.74 8.53 0.28
CA THR A 74 -3.86 7.10 0.54
C THR A 74 -5.32 6.70 0.61
N THR A 75 -5.61 5.45 0.23
CA THR A 75 -6.90 4.82 0.47
C THR A 75 -6.63 3.51 1.20
N VAL A 76 -7.25 3.37 2.36
CA VAL A 76 -7.09 2.18 3.22
C VAL A 76 -8.41 1.43 3.23
N PHE A 77 -8.39 0.22 2.68
CA PHE A 77 -9.55 -0.67 2.70
C PHE A 77 -9.36 -1.69 3.81
N MET A 78 -10.35 -1.85 4.67
CA MET A 78 -10.28 -2.72 5.84
C MET A 78 -11.39 -3.77 5.79
N ALA A 79 -11.13 -4.92 6.39
CA ALA A 79 -12.17 -5.95 6.57
C ALA A 79 -13.10 -5.59 7.72
N ASP A 80 -12.58 -4.89 8.75
CA ASP A 80 -13.32 -4.54 9.96
C ASP A 80 -12.80 -3.22 10.54
N MET A 81 -13.68 -2.24 10.69
CA MET A 81 -13.29 -0.95 11.29
C MET A 81 -12.97 -1.07 12.78
N GLY A 82 -13.30 -2.18 13.42
CA GLY A 82 -12.84 -2.48 14.78
C GLY A 82 -11.32 -2.54 14.90
N ASP A 83 -10.63 -2.79 13.78
CA ASP A 83 -9.16 -2.83 13.71
C ASP A 83 -8.53 -1.47 13.41
N PHE A 84 -9.35 -0.40 13.30
CA PHE A 84 -8.85 0.89 12.83
C PHE A 84 -7.74 1.46 13.72
N ALA A 85 -7.89 1.42 15.03
CA ALA A 85 -6.91 2.00 15.95
C ALA A 85 -5.53 1.32 15.81
N ASP A 86 -5.51 0.00 15.68
CA ASP A 86 -4.27 -0.77 15.52
C ASP A 86 -3.65 -0.53 14.13
N MET A 87 -4.48 -0.48 13.09
CA MET A 87 -4.02 -0.11 11.75
C MET A 87 -3.37 1.26 11.78
N ASN A 88 -4.07 2.23 12.40
CA ASN A 88 -3.62 3.62 12.42
C ASN A 88 -2.30 3.79 13.17
N ALA A 89 -2.07 3.02 14.22
CA ALA A 89 -0.82 3.06 14.98
C ALA A 89 0.39 2.67 14.11
N VAL A 90 0.25 1.63 13.27
CA VAL A 90 1.30 1.21 12.34
C VAL A 90 1.42 2.19 11.18
N TYR A 91 0.29 2.65 10.64
CA TYR A 91 0.25 3.65 9.56
C TYR A 91 1.09 4.88 9.95
N ALA A 92 0.96 5.34 11.20
CA ALA A 92 1.67 6.51 11.69
C ALA A 92 3.20 6.34 11.69
N GLU A 93 3.70 5.11 11.67
CA GLU A 93 5.14 4.85 11.59
C GLU A 93 5.71 5.15 10.20
N PHE A 94 4.87 5.20 9.16
CA PHE A 94 5.30 5.35 7.77
C PHE A 94 5.18 6.77 7.24
N PHE A 95 4.44 7.65 7.91
CA PHE A 95 4.16 9.01 7.43
C PHE A 95 4.48 10.05 8.49
N THR A 96 4.96 11.20 8.02
CA THR A 96 5.23 12.37 8.87
C THR A 96 4.50 13.57 8.31
N GLU A 97 4.37 14.63 9.11
CA GLU A 97 3.76 15.87 8.62
C GLU A 97 4.59 16.50 7.48
N PRO A 98 3.93 17.09 6.49
CA PRO A 98 2.48 17.12 6.28
C PRO A 98 1.96 15.75 5.83
N TYR A 99 0.91 15.26 6.51
CA TYR A 99 0.34 13.96 6.21
C TYR A 99 -0.39 13.97 4.86
N PRO A 100 -0.39 12.85 4.11
CA PRO A 100 -1.22 12.75 2.91
C PRO A 100 -2.71 12.79 3.27
N ALA A 101 -3.54 13.19 2.32
CA ALA A 101 -4.98 13.02 2.47
C ALA A 101 -5.29 11.52 2.52
N ARG A 102 -6.33 11.12 3.27
CA ARG A 102 -6.66 9.70 3.45
C ARG A 102 -8.15 9.47 3.48
N SER A 103 -8.58 8.36 2.88
CA SER A 103 -9.88 7.74 3.14
C SER A 103 -9.62 6.34 3.70
N ALA A 104 -10.36 5.97 4.75
CA ALA A 104 -10.26 4.63 5.34
C ALA A 104 -11.68 4.11 5.55
N VAL A 105 -11.98 2.96 4.96
CA VAL A 105 -13.32 2.38 4.97
C VAL A 105 -13.24 0.87 5.12
N ALA A 106 -14.29 0.27 5.72
CA ALA A 106 -14.46 -1.17 5.69
C ALA A 106 -15.18 -1.53 4.39
N VAL A 107 -14.77 -2.65 3.79
CA VAL A 107 -15.40 -3.20 2.60
C VAL A 107 -15.98 -4.55 2.93
N LYS A 108 -16.83 -5.07 2.05
CA LYS A 108 -17.49 -6.35 2.30
C LYS A 108 -16.47 -7.48 2.44
N THR A 109 -15.50 -7.56 1.52
CA THR A 109 -14.43 -8.56 1.54
C THR A 109 -13.20 -7.99 0.85
N LEU A 110 -12.03 -8.49 1.26
CA LEU A 110 -10.76 -8.20 0.60
C LEU A 110 -10.19 -9.45 -0.06
N PRO A 111 -9.33 -9.31 -1.08
CA PRO A 111 -8.73 -10.45 -1.73
C PRO A 111 -8.03 -11.37 -0.73
N LYS A 112 -8.23 -12.69 -0.88
CA LYS A 112 -7.58 -13.75 -0.09
C LYS A 112 -7.80 -13.62 1.42
N GLY A 113 -8.86 -12.91 1.84
CA GLY A 113 -9.15 -12.74 3.27
C GLY A 113 -8.21 -11.76 3.96
N ALA A 114 -7.59 -10.84 3.24
CA ALA A 114 -6.76 -9.80 3.85
C ALA A 114 -7.57 -8.96 4.83
N LEU A 115 -6.93 -8.48 5.88
CA LEU A 115 -7.54 -7.56 6.85
C LEU A 115 -7.40 -6.12 6.40
N VAL A 116 -6.46 -5.83 5.50
CA VAL A 116 -6.19 -4.48 5.02
C VAL A 116 -5.63 -4.53 3.59
N GLU A 117 -5.93 -3.50 2.82
CA GLU A 117 -5.36 -3.25 1.50
C GLU A 117 -5.15 -1.75 1.37
N ILE A 118 -3.98 -1.31 0.89
CA ILE A 118 -3.64 0.10 0.81
C ILE A 118 -3.12 0.45 -0.58
N GLU A 119 -3.68 1.53 -1.14
CA GLU A 119 -3.18 2.12 -2.38
C GLU A 119 -2.81 3.58 -2.14
N VAL A 120 -1.91 4.12 -2.96
CA VAL A 120 -1.47 5.50 -2.81
C VAL A 120 -1.35 6.20 -4.16
N VAL A 121 -1.40 7.54 -4.09
CA VAL A 121 -0.98 8.44 -5.16
C VAL A 121 0.21 9.23 -4.62
N ALA A 122 1.29 9.30 -5.39
CA ALA A 122 2.50 10.02 -5.01
C ALA A 122 2.85 11.05 -6.07
N GLU A 123 3.53 12.12 -5.65
CA GLU A 123 3.92 13.21 -6.54
C GLU A 123 5.45 13.26 -6.67
N ILE A 124 5.91 13.33 -7.91
CA ILE A 124 7.33 13.54 -8.23
C ILE A 124 7.61 15.02 -8.06
N LYS A 125 8.54 15.32 -7.17
CA LYS A 125 8.93 16.72 -6.89
C LYS A 125 10.14 17.15 -7.70
#